data_1f90ae57bde9bcfb3dd442b9044c7244
#
_entry.id   1f90ae57bde9bcfb3dd442b9044c7244
#
_cell.length_a   1.000
_cell.length_b   1.000
_cell.length_c   1.000
_cell.angle_alpha   90.00
_cell.angle_beta   90.00
_cell.angle_gamma   90.00
#
_symmetry.space_group_name_H-M   'P 1'
#
loop_
_entity.id
_entity.type
_entity.pdbx_description
1 polymer ?
#
loop_
_entity_poly.entity_id
_entity_poly.type
_entity_poly.pdbx_seq_one_letter_code
_entity_poly.pdbx_strand_id
1 'polypeptide(L)'
;MVSVRLFIGAAVAAMVSTAAYAADMPQPLPQPQIAYQPIPLVVAQPVGAWYLRGDIGVGVTSQVNFVFEPNPLNAPVDILAQHGALADTVFFDIGAGYEFNSWLRFDVTAEYRSKSAFNGFIMYNCGGGCVAGDQYNAFMKSEIFLANAYIDLGTWNCLTPFIGFGLGGAYNTFSDLIDLGVGTSGNGIGTNASQLNFAWALHAGLDYHVTDNFTVELAYRYLSYGSVSDQINCLGGCNPDSYKLQDLASQDFMLGVRWRFPIESAPTYVQQAPVMMQQAPVLAQPGPVYQPGPVYQPGPVMVPQQPMMLPQAPLSTRG
;
A
#
# COMPACT_ATOMS: atom_id res chain seq x y z
N MET A 1 5.52 23.91 -47.63
CA MET A 1 4.89 25.03 -48.37
C MET A 1 3.82 24.50 -49.27
N VAL A 2 2.57 24.56 -48.88
CA VAL A 2 1.44 24.62 -49.77
C VAL A 2 0.26 25.21 -48.99
N SER A 3 -0.16 26.38 -49.36
CA SER A 3 -1.29 27.13 -48.81
C SER A 3 -2.57 26.63 -49.46
N VAL A 4 -3.62 26.37 -48.68
CA VAL A 4 -4.98 26.14 -49.20
C VAL A 4 -5.84 27.32 -48.78
N ARG A 5 -6.37 27.99 -49.79
CA ARG A 5 -7.20 29.21 -49.72
C ARG A 5 -8.68 28.84 -49.48
N LEU A 6 -9.27 29.59 -48.61
CA LEU A 6 -10.68 29.69 -48.28
C LEU A 6 -11.51 30.16 -49.49
N PHE A 7 -12.64 29.52 -49.81
CA PHE A 7 -13.70 30.08 -50.66
C PHE A 7 -14.99 30.30 -49.87
N ILE A 8 -15.33 31.57 -49.73
CA ILE A 8 -16.61 32.04 -49.19
C ILE A 8 -17.56 32.20 -50.38
N GLY A 9 -18.68 31.46 -50.38
CA GLY A 9 -19.78 31.63 -51.33
C GLY A 9 -21.02 32.10 -50.59
N ALA A 10 -21.41 33.37 -50.80
CA ALA A 10 -22.65 33.94 -50.33
C ALA A 10 -23.75 33.67 -51.33
N ALA A 11 -24.85 32.98 -50.92
CA ALA A 11 -26.10 32.87 -51.70
C ALA A 11 -27.19 33.61 -50.92
N VAL A 12 -27.65 34.75 -51.49
CA VAL A 12 -28.83 35.51 -51.08
C VAL A 12 -30.03 34.90 -51.77
N ALA A 13 -30.99 34.31 -51.00
CA ALA A 13 -32.28 33.89 -51.48
C ALA A 13 -33.37 34.76 -50.84
N ALA A 14 -34.08 35.58 -51.71
CA ALA A 14 -35.20 36.37 -51.28
C ALA A 14 -36.43 35.45 -51.07
N MET A 15 -36.99 35.46 -49.84
CA MET A 15 -38.25 34.75 -49.57
C MET A 15 -39.43 35.69 -49.56
N VAL A 16 -40.36 35.37 -50.40
CA VAL A 16 -41.70 35.98 -50.47
C VAL A 16 -42.55 35.47 -49.31
N SER A 17 -43.01 36.35 -48.44
CA SER A 17 -43.88 36.02 -47.32
C SER A 17 -45.32 35.87 -47.73
N THR A 18 -45.83 34.64 -47.72
CA THR A 18 -47.30 34.38 -47.78
C THR A 18 -47.78 34.29 -46.31
N ALA A 19 -48.64 35.22 -45.92
CA ALA A 19 -49.37 35.15 -44.64
C ALA A 19 -50.42 34.00 -44.75
N ALA A 20 -50.13 32.89 -44.07
CA ALA A 20 -51.10 31.84 -43.83
C ALA A 20 -51.79 32.13 -42.47
N TYR A 21 -53.12 32.34 -42.53
CA TYR A 21 -53.95 32.32 -41.31
C TYR A 21 -54.01 30.89 -40.80
N ALA A 22 -53.23 30.59 -39.77
CA ALA A 22 -53.31 29.34 -39.06
C ALA A 22 -54.50 29.38 -38.12
N ALA A 23 -55.43 28.46 -38.29
CA ALA A 23 -56.51 28.20 -37.33
C ALA A 23 -55.92 27.82 -36.00
N ASP A 24 -56.46 28.42 -34.94
CA ASP A 24 -56.06 28.20 -33.53
C ASP A 24 -56.35 26.74 -33.16
N MET A 25 -55.32 25.89 -33.28
CA MET A 25 -55.39 24.54 -32.75
C MET A 25 -55.10 24.57 -31.25
N PRO A 26 -55.90 23.92 -30.42
CA PRO A 26 -55.60 23.85 -28.99
C PRO A 26 -54.24 23.24 -28.78
N GLN A 27 -53.38 23.93 -28.02
CA GLN A 27 -52.04 23.41 -27.68
C GLN A 27 -52.14 22.04 -27.02
N PRO A 28 -51.39 21.03 -27.48
CA PRO A 28 -51.33 19.76 -26.80
C PRO A 28 -50.84 19.98 -25.37
N LEU A 29 -51.54 19.39 -24.42
CA LEU A 29 -51.15 19.41 -23.00
C LEU A 29 -49.69 18.93 -22.88
N PRO A 30 -48.83 19.62 -22.08
CA PRO A 30 -47.49 19.17 -21.87
C PRO A 30 -47.49 17.77 -21.28
N GLN A 31 -46.88 16.82 -21.99
CA GLN A 31 -46.71 15.47 -21.49
C GLN A 31 -45.85 15.54 -20.19
N PRO A 32 -46.22 14.78 -19.17
CA PRO A 32 -45.38 14.73 -17.96
C PRO A 32 -43.99 14.20 -18.34
N GLN A 33 -42.99 15.07 -18.23
CA GLN A 33 -41.62 14.65 -18.40
C GLN A 33 -41.27 13.74 -17.23
N ILE A 34 -41.14 12.46 -17.48
CA ILE A 34 -40.55 11.51 -16.53
C ILE A 34 -39.08 11.86 -16.50
N ALA A 35 -38.66 12.67 -15.49
CA ALA A 35 -37.25 12.89 -15.21
C ALA A 35 -36.66 11.55 -14.76
N TYR A 36 -35.95 10.88 -15.63
CA TYR A 36 -35.06 9.78 -15.26
C TYR A 36 -33.96 10.37 -14.38
N GLN A 37 -34.10 10.20 -13.09
CA GLN A 37 -32.96 10.45 -12.21
C GLN A 37 -31.94 9.34 -12.48
N PRO A 38 -30.65 9.68 -12.77
CA PRO A 38 -29.61 8.69 -12.92
C PRO A 38 -29.53 7.90 -11.62
N ILE A 39 -29.64 6.58 -11.73
CA ILE A 39 -29.41 5.68 -10.60
C ILE A 39 -27.99 5.95 -10.09
N PRO A 40 -27.77 6.33 -8.83
CA PRO A 40 -26.43 6.51 -8.30
C PRO A 40 -25.69 5.17 -8.45
N LEU A 41 -24.65 5.15 -9.28
CA LEU A 41 -23.75 4.03 -9.40
C LEU A 41 -22.99 3.95 -8.08
N VAL A 42 -23.42 3.08 -7.18
CA VAL A 42 -22.68 2.77 -5.97
C VAL A 42 -21.51 1.89 -6.41
N VAL A 43 -20.37 2.51 -6.63
CA VAL A 43 -19.10 1.79 -6.79
C VAL A 43 -18.80 1.16 -5.43
N ALA A 44 -19.11 -0.13 -5.29
CA ALA A 44 -18.65 -0.89 -4.13
C ALA A 44 -17.11 -0.84 -4.16
N GLN A 45 -16.50 -0.13 -3.21
CA GLN A 45 -15.06 -0.20 -3.03
C GLN A 45 -14.72 -1.63 -2.59
N PRO A 46 -13.78 -2.30 -3.24
CA PRO A 46 -13.36 -3.62 -2.83
C PRO A 46 -12.79 -3.51 -1.41
N VAL A 47 -13.50 -4.09 -0.45
CA VAL A 47 -13.09 -4.11 0.96
C VAL A 47 -12.18 -5.31 1.16
N GLY A 48 -10.87 -5.09 1.04
CA GLY A 48 -9.85 -6.08 1.30
C GLY A 48 -9.68 -7.16 0.23
N ALA A 49 -8.51 -7.74 0.17
CA ALA A 49 -8.21 -8.89 -0.69
C ALA A 49 -7.06 -9.71 -0.10
N TRP A 50 -7.17 -11.03 -0.16
CA TRP A 50 -6.04 -11.90 0.06
C TRP A 50 -5.12 -11.89 -1.15
N TYR A 51 -3.83 -12.06 -0.94
CA TYR A 51 -2.88 -12.24 -2.03
C TYR A 51 -1.80 -13.27 -1.70
N LEU A 52 -1.24 -13.85 -2.76
CA LEU A 52 0.00 -14.60 -2.71
C LEU A 52 1.08 -13.81 -3.44
N ARG A 53 2.30 -13.92 -2.95
CA ARG A 53 3.47 -13.33 -3.59
C ARG A 53 4.60 -14.33 -3.72
N GLY A 54 5.49 -14.08 -4.68
CA GLY A 54 6.75 -14.79 -4.81
C GLY A 54 7.78 -13.85 -5.39
N ASP A 55 8.99 -13.85 -4.81
CA ASP A 55 10.05 -12.92 -5.15
C ASP A 55 11.36 -13.69 -5.38
N ILE A 56 12.18 -13.14 -6.27
CA ILE A 56 13.58 -13.53 -6.46
C ILE A 56 14.45 -12.29 -6.30
N GLY A 57 15.65 -12.46 -5.78
CA GLY A 57 16.51 -11.29 -5.59
C GLY A 57 17.98 -11.64 -5.42
N VAL A 58 18.76 -10.58 -5.42
CA VAL A 58 20.20 -10.62 -5.12
C VAL A 58 20.42 -9.76 -3.87
N GLY A 59 21.07 -10.35 -2.89
CA GLY A 59 21.48 -9.68 -1.66
C GLY A 59 22.96 -9.35 -1.70
N VAL A 60 23.25 -8.05 -1.70
CA VAL A 60 24.62 -7.54 -1.56
C VAL A 60 24.90 -7.44 -0.07
N THR A 61 25.81 -8.29 0.42
CA THR A 61 26.12 -8.35 1.84
C THR A 61 27.05 -7.20 2.22
N SER A 62 26.69 -6.47 3.28
CA SER A 62 27.56 -5.47 3.89
C SER A 62 28.80 -6.12 4.50
N GLN A 63 29.82 -5.33 4.80
CA GLN A 63 30.99 -5.83 5.55
C GLN A 63 30.52 -6.47 6.85
N VAL A 64 30.99 -7.69 7.08
CA VAL A 64 30.66 -8.48 8.26
C VAL A 64 31.63 -8.13 9.36
N ASN A 65 31.13 -7.85 10.56
CA ASN A 65 31.97 -7.68 11.73
C ASN A 65 32.40 -9.07 12.22
N PHE A 66 33.62 -9.49 11.81
CA PHE A 66 34.21 -10.75 12.19
C PHE A 66 35.01 -10.58 13.50
N VAL A 67 34.60 -11.27 14.53
CA VAL A 67 35.22 -11.20 15.85
C VAL A 67 35.77 -12.58 16.21
N PHE A 68 37.07 -12.64 16.50
CA PHE A 68 37.74 -13.80 17.07
C PHE A 68 37.70 -13.69 18.58
N GLU A 69 37.25 -14.73 19.26
CA GLU A 69 37.19 -14.84 20.72
C GLU A 69 38.12 -15.99 21.17
N PRO A 70 39.36 -15.69 21.51
CA PRO A 70 40.32 -16.73 21.91
C PRO A 70 39.89 -17.43 23.21
N ASN A 71 40.08 -18.73 23.26
CA ASN A 71 39.83 -19.48 24.47
C ASN A 71 40.81 -19.00 25.57
N PRO A 72 40.33 -18.63 26.78
CA PRO A 72 41.20 -18.11 27.84
C PRO A 72 42.22 -19.14 28.39
N LEU A 73 42.05 -20.43 28.00
CA LEU A 73 43.02 -21.49 28.36
C LEU A 73 44.17 -21.58 27.33
N ASN A 74 44.08 -20.91 26.21
CA ASN A 74 45.14 -20.80 25.22
C ASN A 74 46.11 -19.68 25.63
N ALA A 75 47.30 -19.62 25.03
CA ALA A 75 48.20 -18.50 25.22
C ALA A 75 47.50 -17.19 24.72
N PRO A 76 47.63 -16.09 25.47
CA PRO A 76 47.08 -14.83 25.05
C PRO A 76 47.69 -14.38 23.72
N VAL A 77 46.83 -13.98 22.81
CA VAL A 77 47.23 -13.45 21.48
C VAL A 77 46.85 -11.96 21.40
N ASP A 78 47.74 -11.16 20.83
CA ASP A 78 47.49 -9.75 20.56
C ASP A 78 47.10 -9.61 19.09
N ILE A 79 45.82 -9.34 18.86
CA ILE A 79 45.23 -9.24 17.49
C ILE A 79 45.67 -7.92 16.86
N LEU A 80 46.44 -8.04 15.77
CA LEU A 80 46.94 -6.91 14.99
C LEU A 80 45.96 -6.46 13.90
N ALA A 81 45.29 -7.42 13.27
CA ALA A 81 44.28 -7.15 12.26
C ALA A 81 43.29 -8.32 12.18
N GLN A 82 42.04 -8.00 11.88
CA GLN A 82 41.00 -8.99 11.55
C GLN A 82 40.09 -8.43 10.45
N HIS A 83 39.66 -9.30 9.56
CA HIS A 83 38.77 -8.97 8.47
C HIS A 83 37.90 -10.15 8.09
N GLY A 84 36.63 -9.90 7.75
CA GLY A 84 35.70 -10.90 7.27
C GLY A 84 34.87 -10.34 6.12
N ALA A 85 34.62 -11.14 5.12
CA ALA A 85 33.76 -10.80 4.00
C ALA A 85 32.85 -11.98 3.65
N LEU A 86 31.59 -11.69 3.37
CA LEU A 86 30.60 -12.61 2.82
C LEU A 86 30.35 -12.25 1.37
N ALA A 87 30.30 -13.26 0.50
CA ALA A 87 29.92 -13.08 -0.88
C ALA A 87 28.42 -12.78 -1.01
N ASP A 88 28.05 -12.12 -2.11
CA ASP A 88 26.65 -11.85 -2.44
C ASP A 88 25.84 -13.14 -2.58
N THR A 89 24.54 -13.06 -2.29
CA THR A 89 23.62 -14.20 -2.31
C THR A 89 22.49 -13.99 -3.30
N VAL A 90 22.04 -15.09 -3.88
CA VAL A 90 20.73 -15.13 -4.55
C VAL A 90 19.73 -15.72 -3.55
N PHE A 91 18.54 -15.19 -3.55
CA PHE A 91 17.45 -15.68 -2.70
C PHE A 91 16.14 -15.74 -3.46
N PHE A 92 15.23 -16.54 -2.93
CA PHE A 92 13.83 -16.52 -3.32
C PHE A 92 12.96 -16.53 -2.06
N ASP A 93 11.81 -15.89 -2.14
CA ASP A 93 10.81 -15.95 -1.10
C ASP A 93 9.41 -16.21 -1.65
N ILE A 94 8.54 -16.70 -0.76
CA ILE A 94 7.13 -16.85 -0.98
C ILE A 94 6.38 -16.25 0.20
N GLY A 95 5.22 -15.70 -0.07
CA GLY A 95 4.42 -15.07 0.99
C GLY A 95 2.94 -15.09 0.71
N ALA A 96 2.18 -14.87 1.77
CA ALA A 96 0.75 -14.66 1.72
C ALA A 96 0.39 -13.44 2.54
N GLY A 97 -0.54 -12.64 2.04
CA GLY A 97 -0.89 -11.38 2.68
C GLY A 97 -2.33 -10.97 2.46
N TYR A 98 -2.66 -9.84 3.05
CA TYR A 98 -3.97 -9.24 3.00
C TYR A 98 -3.86 -7.73 2.77
N GLU A 99 -4.52 -7.24 1.74
CA GLU A 99 -4.73 -5.82 1.48
C GLU A 99 -5.92 -5.37 2.33
N PHE A 100 -5.66 -4.59 3.35
CA PHE A 100 -6.70 -4.09 4.26
C PHE A 100 -7.54 -3.00 3.59
N ASN A 101 -6.89 -2.14 2.84
CA ASN A 101 -7.49 -1.08 2.04
C ASN A 101 -6.55 -0.66 0.90
N SER A 102 -6.84 0.42 0.19
CA SER A 102 -6.09 0.90 -0.97
C SER A 102 -4.67 1.41 -0.66
N TRP A 103 -4.29 1.56 0.62
CA TRP A 103 -3.00 2.10 1.03
C TRP A 103 -2.27 1.27 2.08
N LEU A 104 -2.90 0.22 2.66
CA LEU A 104 -2.33 -0.59 3.75
C LEU A 104 -2.46 -2.07 3.45
N ARG A 105 -1.35 -2.77 3.47
CA ARG A 105 -1.27 -4.23 3.30
C ARG A 105 -0.30 -4.86 4.29
N PHE A 106 -0.53 -6.12 4.59
CA PHE A 106 0.29 -6.94 5.47
C PHE A 106 0.56 -8.28 4.81
N ASP A 107 1.75 -8.84 5.03
CA ASP A 107 2.03 -10.21 4.64
C ASP A 107 2.97 -10.92 5.62
N VAL A 108 3.09 -12.22 5.41
CA VAL A 108 4.13 -13.05 5.99
C VAL A 108 4.90 -13.71 4.86
N THR A 109 6.22 -13.66 4.93
CA THR A 109 7.11 -14.23 3.93
C THR A 109 8.05 -15.26 4.54
N ALA A 110 8.38 -16.28 3.75
CA ALA A 110 9.41 -17.28 4.04
C ALA A 110 10.45 -17.23 2.92
N GLU A 111 11.68 -16.94 3.27
CA GLU A 111 12.79 -16.72 2.37
C GLU A 111 13.88 -17.77 2.58
N TYR A 112 14.45 -18.23 1.48
CA TYR A 112 15.65 -19.04 1.46
C TYR A 112 16.77 -18.30 0.72
N ARG A 113 17.91 -18.07 1.41
CA ARG A 113 19.15 -17.53 0.85
C ARG A 113 20.11 -18.66 0.50
N SER A 114 20.64 -18.63 -0.72
CA SER A 114 21.65 -19.56 -1.18
C SER A 114 22.92 -19.50 -0.32
N LYS A 115 23.73 -20.54 -0.37
CA LYS A 115 25.03 -20.56 0.28
C LYS A 115 25.90 -19.40 -0.23
N SER A 116 26.43 -18.61 0.69
CA SER A 116 27.40 -17.54 0.49
C SER A 116 28.75 -17.97 1.02
N ALA A 117 29.80 -17.74 0.27
CA ALA A 117 31.16 -18.02 0.72
C ALA A 117 31.62 -16.93 1.71
N PHE A 118 32.08 -17.35 2.86
CA PHE A 118 32.76 -16.51 3.84
C PHE A 118 34.27 -16.65 3.68
N ASN A 119 34.97 -15.52 3.66
CA ASN A 119 36.43 -15.46 3.72
C ASN A 119 36.82 -14.54 4.88
N GLY A 120 37.53 -15.07 5.83
CA GLY A 120 38.04 -14.37 7.00
C GLY A 120 39.56 -14.43 7.07
N PHE A 121 40.14 -13.44 7.76
CA PHE A 121 41.56 -13.39 8.02
C PHE A 121 41.82 -12.72 9.37
N ILE A 122 42.71 -13.29 10.16
CA ILE A 122 43.25 -12.63 11.34
C ILE A 122 44.77 -12.65 11.29
N MET A 123 45.38 -11.63 11.91
CA MET A 123 46.82 -11.53 12.14
C MET A 123 47.05 -11.18 13.60
N TYR A 124 47.95 -11.87 14.24
CA TYR A 124 48.23 -11.65 15.64
C TYR A 124 49.73 -11.77 15.98
N ASN A 125 50.09 -11.15 17.08
CA ASN A 125 51.45 -11.24 17.64
C ASN A 125 51.49 -12.46 18.58
N CYS A 126 52.38 -13.41 18.28
CA CYS A 126 52.62 -14.59 19.11
C CYS A 126 53.76 -14.45 20.11
N GLY A 127 54.28 -13.23 20.32
CA GLY A 127 55.40 -12.94 21.24
C GLY A 127 56.77 -13.15 20.61
N GLY A 128 57.82 -12.58 21.23
CA GLY A 128 59.21 -12.75 20.76
C GLY A 128 59.51 -12.19 19.35
N GLY A 129 58.70 -11.28 18.82
CA GLY A 129 58.83 -10.77 17.42
C GLY A 129 58.18 -11.68 16.38
N CYS A 130 57.45 -12.69 16.80
CA CYS A 130 56.65 -13.56 15.92
C CYS A 130 55.37 -12.88 15.49
N VAL A 131 55.02 -12.99 14.19
CA VAL A 131 53.68 -12.64 13.65
C VAL A 131 53.14 -13.87 12.97
N ALA A 132 51.94 -14.27 13.34
CA ALA A 132 51.21 -15.38 12.74
C ALA A 132 49.82 -14.92 12.34
N GLY A 133 49.10 -15.75 11.60
CA GLY A 133 47.74 -15.44 11.24
C GLY A 133 46.97 -16.68 10.77
N ASP A 134 45.70 -16.55 10.62
CA ASP A 134 44.82 -17.62 10.19
C ASP A 134 43.89 -17.11 9.07
N GLN A 135 43.70 -17.95 8.07
CA GLN A 135 42.77 -17.72 6.96
C GLN A 135 41.58 -18.66 7.11
N TYR A 136 40.40 -18.10 7.14
CA TYR A 136 39.15 -18.80 7.33
C TYR A 136 38.34 -18.83 6.05
N ASN A 137 37.85 -20.04 5.71
CA ASN A 137 36.94 -20.25 4.60
C ASN A 137 35.75 -21.03 5.12
N ALA A 138 34.54 -20.57 4.83
CA ALA A 138 33.30 -21.22 5.27
C ALA A 138 32.16 -20.89 4.33
N PHE A 139 31.01 -21.50 4.57
CA PHE A 139 29.77 -21.18 3.89
C PHE A 139 28.69 -20.79 4.88
N MET A 140 27.89 -19.80 4.51
CA MET A 140 26.73 -19.37 5.27
C MET A 140 25.48 -19.49 4.41
N LYS A 141 24.39 -20.00 4.97
CA LYS A 141 23.04 -19.95 4.42
C LYS A 141 22.09 -19.40 5.47
N SER A 142 20.97 -18.80 5.02
CA SER A 142 19.97 -18.26 5.93
C SER A 142 18.57 -18.58 5.44
N GLU A 143 17.70 -18.90 6.40
CA GLU A 143 16.26 -19.06 6.20
C GLU A 143 15.58 -17.97 7.05
N ILE A 144 14.75 -17.13 6.39
CA ILE A 144 14.24 -15.90 7.03
C ILE A 144 12.74 -15.89 6.95
N PHE A 145 12.10 -15.59 8.07
CA PHE A 145 10.65 -15.47 8.20
C PHE A 145 10.33 -14.06 8.67
N LEU A 146 9.54 -13.32 7.90
CA LEU A 146 9.14 -11.95 8.23
C LEU A 146 7.62 -11.79 8.20
N ALA A 147 7.11 -11.02 9.14
CA ALA A 147 5.81 -10.39 9.07
C ALA A 147 6.02 -8.93 8.67
N ASN A 148 5.44 -8.54 7.55
CA ASN A 148 5.66 -7.24 6.92
C ASN A 148 4.38 -6.41 6.92
N ALA A 149 4.55 -5.10 6.98
CA ALA A 149 3.51 -4.10 6.77
C ALA A 149 3.99 -3.10 5.71
N TYR A 150 3.10 -2.74 4.78
CA TYR A 150 3.41 -1.83 3.68
C TYR A 150 2.39 -0.71 3.60
N ILE A 151 2.87 0.46 3.22
CA ILE A 151 2.08 1.64 2.91
C ILE A 151 2.27 1.96 1.44
N ASP A 152 1.19 1.86 0.68
CA ASP A 152 1.12 2.21 -0.73
C ASP A 152 0.84 3.71 -0.84
N LEU A 153 1.70 4.44 -1.56
CA LEU A 153 1.73 5.91 -1.57
C LEU A 153 0.79 6.54 -2.61
N GLY A 154 -0.04 5.71 -3.24
CA GLY A 154 -0.97 6.11 -4.29
C GLY A 154 -0.57 5.58 -5.67
N THR A 155 -1.56 5.43 -6.56
CA THR A 155 -1.37 4.84 -7.89
C THR A 155 -1.42 5.90 -8.97
N TRP A 156 -0.38 5.97 -9.82
CA TRP A 156 -0.29 6.83 -11.00
C TRP A 156 0.02 5.99 -12.25
N ASN A 157 -0.88 5.95 -13.20
CA ASN A 157 -0.71 5.20 -14.46
C ASN A 157 -0.27 3.74 -14.24
N CYS A 158 -0.98 2.99 -13.39
CA CYS A 158 -0.68 1.61 -13.02
C CYS A 158 0.60 1.39 -12.18
N LEU A 159 1.30 2.45 -11.77
CA LEU A 159 2.45 2.41 -10.88
C LEU A 159 2.07 2.86 -9.48
N THR A 160 2.43 2.07 -8.47
CA THR A 160 2.18 2.36 -7.05
C THR A 160 3.50 2.25 -6.29
N PRO A 161 4.14 3.37 -5.93
CA PRO A 161 5.25 3.34 -5.00
C PRO A 161 4.79 2.89 -3.61
N PHE A 162 5.65 2.18 -2.92
CA PHE A 162 5.39 1.77 -1.55
C PHE A 162 6.63 1.84 -0.66
N ILE A 163 6.38 1.89 0.63
CA ILE A 163 7.38 1.68 1.67
C ILE A 163 6.86 0.61 2.63
N GLY A 164 7.77 -0.10 3.28
CA GLY A 164 7.39 -1.16 4.20
C GLY A 164 8.39 -1.40 5.30
N PHE A 165 7.93 -2.12 6.30
CA PHE A 165 8.73 -2.56 7.43
C PHE A 165 8.38 -4.00 7.78
N GLY A 166 9.42 -4.83 8.05
CA GLY A 166 9.28 -6.23 8.43
C GLY A 166 9.95 -6.55 9.75
N LEU A 167 9.36 -7.49 10.49
CA LEU A 167 9.92 -8.06 11.72
C LEU A 167 9.78 -9.58 11.70
N GLY A 168 10.78 -10.28 12.25
CA GLY A 168 10.72 -11.73 12.30
C GLY A 168 11.97 -12.40 12.83
N GLY A 169 12.30 -13.54 12.25
CA GLY A 169 13.43 -14.35 12.64
C GLY A 169 14.25 -14.85 11.46
N ALA A 170 15.55 -14.98 11.67
CA ALA A 170 16.48 -15.55 10.72
C ALA A 170 17.19 -16.76 11.34
N TYR A 171 17.13 -17.88 10.68
CA TYR A 171 17.88 -19.09 11.04
C TYR A 171 19.14 -19.14 10.18
N ASN A 172 20.26 -18.72 10.77
CA ASN A 172 21.56 -18.66 10.13
C ASN A 172 22.32 -19.96 10.37
N THR A 173 22.82 -20.59 9.31
CA THR A 173 23.65 -21.79 9.37
C THR A 173 25.00 -21.49 8.78
N PHE A 174 26.04 -21.70 9.60
CA PHE A 174 27.45 -21.59 9.22
C PHE A 174 28.06 -22.96 9.14
N SER A 175 28.70 -23.30 8.03
CA SER A 175 29.16 -24.66 7.76
C SER A 175 30.47 -24.69 7.02
N ASP A 176 31.12 -25.87 7.09
CA ASP A 176 32.34 -26.21 6.35
C ASP A 176 33.49 -25.20 6.63
N LEU A 177 33.56 -24.71 7.89
CA LEU A 177 34.63 -23.79 8.29
C LEU A 177 35.97 -24.53 8.35
N ILE A 178 36.91 -24.00 7.57
CA ILE A 178 38.30 -24.45 7.53
C ILE A 178 39.17 -23.28 7.95
N ASP A 179 40.05 -23.55 8.91
CA ASP A 179 41.05 -22.63 9.39
C ASP A 179 42.43 -23.10 8.89
N LEU A 180 43.08 -22.22 8.13
CA LEU A 180 44.41 -22.45 7.58
C LEU A 180 45.41 -21.51 8.26
N GLY A 181 46.27 -22.08 9.11
CA GLY A 181 47.32 -21.34 9.77
C GLY A 181 48.40 -20.85 8.83
N VAL A 182 48.84 -19.61 9.04
CA VAL A 182 49.89 -18.95 8.29
C VAL A 182 51.06 -18.62 9.25
N GLY A 183 52.25 -18.98 8.88
CA GLY A 183 53.43 -18.85 9.71
C GLY A 183 53.55 -19.99 10.72
N THR A 184 53.45 -19.67 12.00
CA THR A 184 53.54 -20.64 13.13
C THR A 184 52.15 -21.06 13.64
N SER A 185 51.08 -20.61 13.02
CA SER A 185 49.72 -20.95 13.40
C SER A 185 49.37 -22.40 13.03
N GLY A 186 48.45 -23.00 13.80
CA GLY A 186 47.90 -24.31 13.56
C GLY A 186 46.75 -24.28 12.55
N ASN A 187 46.28 -25.45 12.10
CA ASN A 187 45.07 -25.58 11.31
C ASN A 187 43.91 -26.01 12.21
N GLY A 188 42.70 -25.66 11.80
CA GLY A 188 41.48 -25.99 12.51
C GLY A 188 40.30 -26.31 11.61
N ILE A 189 39.27 -26.91 12.18
CA ILE A 189 38.01 -27.24 11.54
C ILE A 189 36.84 -26.78 12.43
N GLY A 190 35.90 -26.08 11.86
CA GLY A 190 34.69 -25.65 12.58
C GLY A 190 33.67 -26.77 12.84
N THR A 191 32.78 -26.52 13.77
CA THR A 191 31.82 -27.51 14.29
C THR A 191 30.48 -27.51 13.51
N ASN A 192 30.25 -26.62 12.57
CA ASN A 192 28.97 -26.32 11.93
C ASN A 192 27.93 -25.81 12.95
N ALA A 193 27.67 -24.53 12.94
CA ALA A 193 26.76 -23.87 13.87
C ALA A 193 25.50 -23.38 13.18
N SER A 194 24.41 -23.41 13.93
CA SER A 194 23.15 -22.79 13.49
C SER A 194 22.58 -21.96 14.61
N GLN A 195 22.08 -20.78 14.29
CA GLN A 195 21.57 -19.84 15.28
C GLN A 195 20.31 -19.14 14.78
N LEU A 196 19.28 -19.12 15.63
CA LEU A 196 18.07 -18.32 15.40
C LEU A 196 18.30 -16.90 15.96
N ASN A 197 18.03 -15.90 15.13
CA ASN A 197 18.21 -14.50 15.46
C ASN A 197 16.93 -13.72 15.18
N PHE A 198 16.79 -12.58 15.84
CA PHE A 198 15.82 -11.57 15.45
C PHE A 198 16.24 -10.95 14.12
N ALA A 199 15.27 -10.78 13.22
CA ALA A 199 15.45 -10.13 11.93
C ALA A 199 14.48 -8.96 11.77
N TRP A 200 14.93 -7.92 11.08
CA TRP A 200 14.08 -6.81 10.68
C TRP A 200 14.47 -6.28 9.30
N ALA A 201 13.49 -5.70 8.61
CA ALA A 201 13.69 -5.21 7.26
C ALA A 201 12.99 -3.86 7.04
N LEU A 202 13.59 -3.05 6.15
CA LEU A 202 12.96 -1.87 5.56
C LEU A 202 12.82 -2.11 4.07
N HIS A 203 11.64 -1.83 3.53
CA HIS A 203 11.31 -2.03 2.12
C HIS A 203 10.97 -0.70 1.46
N ALA A 204 11.35 -0.55 0.20
CA ALA A 204 10.89 0.50 -0.68
C ALA A 204 10.82 -0.03 -2.10
N GLY A 205 9.74 0.27 -2.85
CA GLY A 205 9.60 -0.31 -4.18
C GLY A 205 8.51 0.34 -5.01
N LEU A 206 8.29 -0.28 -6.16
CA LEU A 206 7.31 0.09 -7.15
C LEU A 206 6.52 -1.14 -7.57
N ASP A 207 5.22 -1.06 -7.43
CA ASP A 207 4.26 -2.02 -7.96
C ASP A 207 3.78 -1.57 -9.34
N TYR A 208 3.82 -2.47 -10.31
CA TYR A 208 3.21 -2.28 -11.62
C TYR A 208 2.01 -3.21 -11.76
N HIS A 209 0.80 -2.63 -11.80
CA HIS A 209 -0.44 -3.39 -11.96
C HIS A 209 -0.64 -3.76 -13.43
N VAL A 210 -0.35 -5.03 -13.75
CA VAL A 210 -0.52 -5.59 -15.12
C VAL A 210 -1.99 -5.85 -15.40
N THR A 211 -2.72 -6.34 -14.39
CA THR A 211 -4.18 -6.54 -14.39
C THR A 211 -4.72 -6.22 -13.00
N ASP A 212 -6.04 -6.24 -12.83
CA ASP A 212 -6.68 -6.03 -11.52
C ASP A 212 -6.24 -7.06 -10.46
N ASN A 213 -5.76 -8.22 -10.88
CA ASN A 213 -5.38 -9.33 -10.01
C ASN A 213 -3.89 -9.65 -10.02
N PHE A 214 -3.13 -9.13 -10.99
CA PHE A 214 -1.72 -9.47 -11.15
C PHE A 214 -0.84 -8.21 -11.15
N THR A 215 0.11 -8.18 -10.24
CA THR A 215 1.07 -7.09 -10.04
C THR A 215 2.49 -7.62 -10.14
N VAL A 216 3.36 -6.88 -10.80
CA VAL A 216 4.82 -7.09 -10.80
C VAL A 216 5.42 -6.04 -9.85
N GLU A 217 6.30 -6.49 -8.96
CA GLU A 217 6.94 -5.66 -7.94
C GLU A 217 8.45 -5.56 -8.20
N LEU A 218 8.99 -4.34 -8.16
CA LEU A 218 10.42 -4.08 -8.11
C LEU A 218 10.73 -3.42 -6.77
N ALA A 219 11.55 -4.08 -5.94
CA ALA A 219 11.80 -3.61 -4.59
C ALA A 219 13.29 -3.57 -4.23
N TYR A 220 13.62 -2.63 -3.36
CA TYR A 220 14.84 -2.59 -2.57
C TYR A 220 14.48 -2.90 -1.13
N ARG A 221 15.31 -3.71 -0.46
CA ARG A 221 15.17 -4.03 0.94
C ARG A 221 16.52 -3.90 1.65
N TYR A 222 16.54 -3.20 2.77
CA TYR A 222 17.58 -3.35 3.78
C TYR A 222 17.13 -4.41 4.78
N LEU A 223 17.95 -5.44 4.97
CA LEU A 223 17.66 -6.55 5.87
C LEU A 223 18.79 -6.70 6.89
N SER A 224 18.44 -6.72 8.17
CA SER A 224 19.34 -7.12 9.26
C SER A 224 18.86 -8.46 9.82
N TYR A 225 19.78 -9.44 9.87
CA TYR A 225 19.41 -10.82 10.20
C TYR A 225 20.33 -11.47 11.25
N GLY A 226 20.94 -10.61 12.09
CA GLY A 226 21.53 -11.00 13.35
C GLY A 226 23.01 -11.38 13.31
N SER A 227 23.35 -12.53 13.86
CA SER A 227 24.73 -13.00 14.01
C SER A 227 24.80 -14.53 13.95
N VAL A 228 26.00 -15.05 13.83
CA VAL A 228 26.28 -16.48 14.00
C VAL A 228 27.64 -16.66 14.65
N SER A 229 27.75 -17.62 15.56
CA SER A 229 29.03 -18.00 16.19
C SER A 229 29.29 -19.48 16.01
N ASP A 230 30.56 -19.82 15.82
CA ASP A 230 31.02 -21.19 15.71
C ASP A 230 32.30 -21.40 16.52
N GLN A 231 32.62 -22.65 16.75
CA GLN A 231 33.87 -23.04 17.44
C GLN A 231 34.80 -23.74 16.46
N ILE A 232 36.08 -23.51 16.61
CA ILE A 232 37.12 -24.18 15.83
C ILE A 232 37.87 -25.16 16.72
N ASN A 233 37.87 -26.41 16.29
CA ASN A 233 38.70 -27.45 16.88
C ASN A 233 40.06 -27.47 16.17
N CYS A 234 41.12 -27.25 16.92
CA CYS A 234 42.45 -27.25 16.39
C CYS A 234 42.94 -28.70 16.08
N LEU A 235 43.57 -28.87 14.96
CA LEU A 235 44.12 -30.18 14.54
C LEU A 235 45.43 -30.53 15.26
N GLY A 236 45.89 -29.78 16.23
CA GLY A 236 47.09 -29.99 17.02
C GLY A 236 46.90 -30.15 18.54
N GLY A 237 45.63 -30.20 19.00
CA GLY A 237 45.32 -30.44 20.42
C GLY A 237 45.32 -29.17 21.28
N CYS A 238 45.00 -27.99 20.76
CA CYS A 238 44.73 -26.81 21.52
C CYS A 238 43.27 -26.79 22.03
N ASN A 239 42.93 -25.86 22.92
CA ASN A 239 41.55 -25.63 23.32
C ASN A 239 40.78 -24.94 22.16
N PRO A 240 39.52 -25.32 21.91
CA PRO A 240 38.73 -24.71 20.85
C PRO A 240 38.58 -23.20 21.03
N ASP A 241 38.85 -22.44 19.99
CA ASP A 241 38.56 -21.00 19.90
C ASP A 241 37.17 -20.75 19.35
N SER A 242 36.60 -19.57 19.59
CA SER A 242 35.29 -19.18 19.10
C SER A 242 35.38 -18.02 18.13
N TYR A 243 34.50 -18.03 17.15
CA TYR A 243 34.34 -16.98 16.17
C TYR A 243 32.91 -16.49 16.14
N LYS A 244 32.74 -15.22 15.87
CA LYS A 244 31.44 -14.61 15.76
C LYS A 244 31.39 -13.68 14.55
N LEU A 245 30.43 -13.90 13.69
CA LEU A 245 30.03 -12.95 12.66
C LEU A 245 28.87 -12.15 13.27
N GLN A 246 29.08 -10.85 13.42
CA GLN A 246 28.09 -9.94 14.00
C GLN A 246 27.56 -9.00 12.93
N ASP A 247 26.42 -8.38 13.23
CA ASP A 247 25.80 -7.33 12.43
C ASP A 247 25.53 -7.76 10.96
N LEU A 248 25.08 -9.02 10.81
CA LEU A 248 24.74 -9.54 9.48
C LEU A 248 23.62 -8.70 8.89
N ALA A 249 23.94 -8.00 7.80
CA ALA A 249 23.01 -7.16 7.08
C ALA A 249 23.24 -7.25 5.57
N SER A 250 22.20 -7.08 4.79
CA SER A 250 22.27 -7.04 3.32
C SER A 250 21.38 -5.96 2.73
N GLN A 251 21.77 -5.53 1.54
CA GLN A 251 21.00 -4.67 0.66
C GLN A 251 20.49 -5.53 -0.49
N ASP A 252 19.20 -5.71 -0.54
CA ASP A 252 18.55 -6.66 -1.44
C ASP A 252 17.84 -5.93 -2.57
N PHE A 253 18.01 -6.42 -3.78
CA PHE A 253 17.26 -6.01 -4.97
C PHE A 253 16.38 -7.17 -5.39
N MET A 254 15.06 -6.92 -5.46
CA MET A 254 14.04 -7.95 -5.60
C MET A 254 13.17 -7.67 -6.82
N LEU A 255 12.81 -8.73 -7.52
CA LEU A 255 11.76 -8.75 -8.52
C LEU A 255 10.71 -9.77 -8.06
N GLY A 256 9.49 -9.30 -7.89
CA GLY A 256 8.39 -10.08 -7.37
C GLY A 256 7.17 -10.09 -8.26
N VAL A 257 6.30 -11.04 -7.99
CA VAL A 257 4.95 -11.12 -8.53
C VAL A 257 3.95 -11.31 -7.41
N ARG A 258 2.79 -10.66 -7.53
CA ARG A 258 1.70 -10.75 -6.57
C ARG A 258 0.40 -11.07 -7.28
N TRP A 259 -0.31 -12.11 -6.79
CA TRP A 259 -1.63 -12.51 -7.27
C TRP A 259 -2.68 -12.22 -6.20
N ARG A 260 -3.66 -11.39 -6.54
CA ARG A 260 -4.72 -10.93 -5.68
C ARG A 260 -6.00 -11.73 -5.87
N PHE A 261 -6.63 -12.13 -4.76
CA PHE A 261 -7.93 -12.79 -4.72
C PHE A 261 -8.95 -11.83 -4.09
N PRO A 262 -9.66 -11.02 -4.89
CA PRO A 262 -10.62 -10.09 -4.34
C PRO A 262 -11.74 -10.83 -3.63
N ILE A 263 -12.14 -10.34 -2.44
CA ILE A 263 -13.35 -10.81 -1.78
C ILE A 263 -14.51 -10.10 -2.46
N GLU A 264 -15.39 -10.85 -3.11
CA GLU A 264 -16.64 -10.28 -3.64
C GLU A 264 -17.46 -9.72 -2.47
N SER A 265 -17.50 -8.41 -2.38
CA SER A 265 -18.42 -7.74 -1.46
C SER A 265 -19.83 -7.97 -1.97
N ALA A 266 -20.71 -8.54 -1.16
CA ALA A 266 -22.13 -8.59 -1.49
C ALA A 266 -22.60 -7.17 -1.84
N PRO A 267 -23.38 -6.99 -2.94
CA PRO A 267 -23.83 -5.66 -3.34
C PRO A 267 -24.62 -5.03 -2.19
N THR A 268 -24.10 -3.96 -1.63
CA THR A 268 -24.83 -3.17 -0.65
C THR A 268 -25.89 -2.39 -1.38
N TYR A 269 -27.14 -2.87 -1.32
CA TYR A 269 -28.29 -2.12 -1.80
C TYR A 269 -28.46 -0.90 -0.90
N VAL A 270 -28.06 0.27 -1.40
CA VAL A 270 -28.46 1.52 -0.77
C VAL A 270 -29.96 1.67 -1.02
N GLN A 271 -30.74 1.46 0.03
CA GLN A 271 -32.17 1.69 0.00
C GLN A 271 -32.39 3.18 -0.37
N GLN A 272 -32.87 3.43 -1.57
CA GLN A 272 -33.20 4.79 -2.01
C GLN A 272 -34.19 5.38 -1.01
N ALA A 273 -33.89 6.54 -0.47
CA ALA A 273 -34.86 7.32 0.28
C ALA A 273 -36.12 7.50 -0.60
N PRO A 274 -37.33 7.33 -0.05
CA PRO A 274 -38.55 7.48 -0.82
C PRO A 274 -38.55 8.86 -1.48
N VAL A 275 -38.57 8.87 -2.81
CA VAL A 275 -38.72 10.11 -3.59
C VAL A 275 -40.09 10.65 -3.24
N MET A 276 -40.18 11.74 -2.48
CA MET A 276 -41.42 12.48 -2.33
C MET A 276 -41.83 12.97 -3.72
N MET A 277 -42.82 12.29 -4.30
CA MET A 277 -43.45 12.81 -5.49
C MET A 277 -44.04 14.18 -5.15
N GLN A 278 -43.43 15.22 -5.67
CA GLN A 278 -44.01 16.55 -5.62
C GLN A 278 -45.33 16.46 -6.38
N GLN A 279 -46.45 16.56 -5.66
CA GLN A 279 -47.75 16.55 -6.27
C GLN A 279 -47.74 17.63 -7.34
N ALA A 280 -48.11 17.25 -8.57
CA ALA A 280 -48.29 18.21 -9.63
C ALA A 280 -49.25 19.31 -9.14
N PRO A 281 -48.97 20.59 -9.45
CA PRO A 281 -49.91 21.65 -9.11
C PRO A 281 -51.27 21.32 -9.68
N VAL A 282 -52.24 21.22 -8.77
CA VAL A 282 -53.65 21.03 -9.17
C VAL A 282 -54.03 22.28 -9.95
N LEU A 283 -54.16 22.13 -11.26
CA LEU A 283 -54.70 23.14 -12.12
C LEU A 283 -56.11 23.46 -11.57
N ALA A 284 -56.30 24.64 -11.01
CA ALA A 284 -57.61 25.12 -10.57
C ALA A 284 -58.58 25.02 -11.77
N GLN A 285 -59.60 24.18 -11.63
CA GLN A 285 -60.66 24.17 -12.59
C GLN A 285 -61.23 25.59 -12.74
N PRO A 286 -61.48 26.07 -13.95
CA PRO A 286 -62.16 27.34 -14.14
C PRO A 286 -63.52 27.30 -13.40
N GLY A 287 -63.69 28.19 -12.45
CA GLY A 287 -64.93 28.30 -11.70
C GLY A 287 -66.10 28.53 -12.66
N PRO A 288 -67.33 28.15 -12.27
CA PRO A 288 -68.52 28.32 -13.12
C PRO A 288 -68.69 29.79 -13.49
N VAL A 289 -68.92 29.99 -14.79
CA VAL A 289 -69.23 31.33 -15.35
C VAL A 289 -70.48 31.84 -14.67
N TYR A 290 -70.33 32.91 -13.89
CA TYR A 290 -71.47 33.58 -13.28
C TYR A 290 -72.31 34.25 -14.38
N GLN A 291 -73.56 33.79 -14.57
CA GLN A 291 -74.57 34.53 -15.29
C GLN A 291 -74.99 35.74 -14.44
N PRO A 292 -75.11 36.97 -15.01
CA PRO A 292 -75.57 38.11 -14.27
C PRO A 292 -77.06 37.93 -13.93
N GLY A 293 -77.32 37.90 -12.60
CA GLY A 293 -78.68 37.90 -12.10
C GLY A 293 -79.36 39.26 -12.25
N PRO A 294 -80.68 39.33 -12.11
CA PRO A 294 -81.51 40.53 -12.36
C PRO A 294 -81.15 41.69 -11.43
N VAL A 295 -81.12 42.89 -11.98
CA VAL A 295 -80.83 44.15 -11.34
C VAL A 295 -81.88 44.46 -10.25
N TYR A 296 -81.49 44.53 -8.99
CA TYR A 296 -82.31 44.95 -7.85
C TYR A 296 -82.29 46.45 -7.73
N GLN A 297 -83.51 47.03 -7.58
CA GLN A 297 -83.70 48.44 -7.26
C GLN A 297 -83.34 48.73 -5.80
N PRO A 298 -82.79 49.93 -5.49
CA PRO A 298 -82.37 50.30 -4.10
C PRO A 298 -83.54 50.55 -3.19
N GLY A 299 -83.54 49.87 -2.04
CA GLY A 299 -84.39 50.15 -0.89
C GLY A 299 -83.78 51.24 0.04
N PRO A 300 -84.57 51.80 0.99
CA PRO A 300 -84.22 53.02 1.74
C PRO A 300 -83.05 52.85 2.72
N VAL A 301 -82.29 53.94 2.85
CA VAL A 301 -81.07 54.09 3.67
C VAL A 301 -81.40 54.06 5.16
N MET A 302 -80.78 53.17 5.93
CA MET A 302 -80.76 53.24 7.39
C MET A 302 -79.45 53.87 7.92
N VAL A 303 -79.57 54.78 8.88
CA VAL A 303 -78.47 55.54 9.55
C VAL A 303 -77.67 54.64 10.49
N PRO A 304 -76.31 54.70 10.55
CA PRO A 304 -75.51 53.84 11.40
C PRO A 304 -75.54 54.24 12.88
N GLN A 305 -75.72 53.31 13.79
CA GLN A 305 -75.49 53.42 15.21
C GLN A 305 -73.99 53.17 15.57
N GLN A 306 -73.50 53.98 16.51
CA GLN A 306 -72.12 53.98 17.02
C GLN A 306 -71.76 52.67 17.78
N PRO A 307 -70.53 52.26 17.76
CA PRO A 307 -70.10 51.07 18.48
C PRO A 307 -69.83 51.32 19.97
N MET A 308 -70.32 50.43 20.81
CA MET A 308 -70.13 50.42 22.28
C MET A 308 -68.75 49.85 22.60
N MET A 309 -67.94 50.56 23.40
CA MET A 309 -66.64 50.08 23.91
C MET A 309 -66.84 49.05 25.01
N LEU A 310 -66.09 47.93 24.92
CA LEU A 310 -65.92 46.93 25.98
C LEU A 310 -64.72 47.27 26.86
N PRO A 311 -64.73 47.02 28.18
CA PRO A 311 -63.64 47.37 29.10
C PRO A 311 -62.46 46.36 29.04
N GLN A 312 -61.28 46.93 29.23
CA GLN A 312 -60.03 46.16 29.35
C GLN A 312 -59.91 45.52 30.72
N ALA A 313 -59.43 44.25 30.71
CA ALA A 313 -59.04 43.50 31.90
C ALA A 313 -57.59 43.78 32.33
N PRO A 314 -57.24 43.71 33.62
CA PRO A 314 -55.94 44.19 34.14
C PRO A 314 -54.82 43.12 33.97
N LEU A 315 -53.61 43.65 33.81
CA LEU A 315 -52.36 42.92 33.84
C LEU A 315 -52.05 42.34 35.22
N SER A 316 -51.76 41.03 35.29
CA SER A 316 -51.20 40.43 36.49
C SER A 316 -49.70 40.27 36.33
N THR A 317 -48.92 40.88 37.18
CA THR A 317 -47.50 40.70 37.47
C THR A 317 -47.34 39.62 38.53
N ARG A 318 -46.40 38.62 38.27
CA ARG A 318 -45.56 37.84 39.23
C ARG A 318 -45.13 36.56 38.57
N GLY A 319 -43.89 36.14 38.64
CA GLY A 319 -42.78 36.33 39.52
C GLY A 319 -41.63 35.50 38.96
#